data_3641534865648d765c73dd9f8f9a5326
#
_entry.id   3641534865648d765c73dd9f8f9a5326
#
_cell.length_a   1.000
_cell.length_b   1.000
_cell.length_c   1.000
_cell.angle_alpha   90.00
_cell.angle_beta   90.00
_cell.angle_gamma   90.00
#
_symmetry.space_group_name_H-M   'P 1'
#
loop_
_entity.id
_entity.type
_entity.pdbx_description
1 polymer ?
#
loop_
_entity_poly.entity_id
_entity_poly.type
_entity_poly.pdbx_seq_one_letter_code
_entity_poly.pdbx_strand_id
1 'polypeptide(L)'
;METEAALDLEALGAITDAVESGRGLPDVVRAAARALDASLVLIDRSSAVLAVAARSSADERALMADASGVGTHELRVGDATVGRLRVRGRS
;
A
#
# COMPACT_ATOMS: atom_id res chain seq x y z
N MET A 1 -4.78 -14.41 14.85
CA MET A 1 -4.70 -14.03 14.36
C MET A 1 -4.28 -13.55 13.78
N GLU A 2 -4.13 -13.31 13.47
CA GLU A 2 -3.76 -12.81 12.91
C GLU A 2 -3.91 -12.00 12.28
N THR A 3 -4.15 -11.67 12.45
CA THR A 3 -4.38 -10.69 11.90
C THR A 3 -3.56 -9.93 11.37
N GLU A 4 -2.71 -9.88 11.69
CA GLU A 4 -2.00 -9.23 11.28
C GLU A 4 -1.71 -8.97 10.20
N ALA A 5 -1.27 -9.38 9.94
CA ALA A 5 -0.98 -9.21 8.60
C ALA A 5 -2.18 -9.03 7.85
N ALA A 6 -3.20 -9.20 8.45
CA ALA A 6 -4.45 -9.06 7.81
C ALA A 6 -4.66 -7.62 7.50
N LEU A 7 -4.49 -7.26 6.25
CA LEU A 7 -4.91 -5.98 5.79
C LEU A 7 -6.43 -5.95 5.78
N ASP A 8 -6.96 -4.79 6.09
CA ASP A 8 -8.39 -4.57 5.98
C ASP A 8 -8.80 -4.76 4.52
N LEU A 9 -9.69 -5.69 4.25
CA LEU A 9 -10.14 -5.97 2.90
C LEU A 9 -10.82 -4.76 2.27
N GLU A 10 -11.49 -3.96 3.07
CA GLU A 10 -12.10 -2.73 2.60
C GLU A 10 -11.04 -1.76 2.08
N ALA A 11 -9.96 -1.59 2.83
CA ALA A 11 -8.89 -0.70 2.44
C ALA A 11 -8.22 -1.20 1.16
N LEU A 12 -7.99 -2.51 1.07
CA LEU A 12 -7.41 -3.09 -0.14
C LEU A 12 -8.32 -2.90 -1.35
N GLY A 13 -9.62 -3.09 -1.17
CA GLY A 13 -10.59 -2.90 -2.24
C GLY A 13 -10.60 -1.47 -2.73
N ALA A 14 -10.57 -0.50 -1.82
CA ALA A 14 -10.55 0.90 -2.18
C ALA A 14 -9.29 1.26 -2.96
N ILE A 15 -8.14 0.72 -2.55
CA ILE A 15 -6.88 0.95 -3.25
C ILE A 15 -6.94 0.36 -4.66
N THR A 16 -7.43 -0.87 -4.78
CA THR A 16 -7.53 -1.53 -6.07
C THR A 16 -8.44 -0.76 -7.02
N ASP A 17 -9.59 -0.31 -6.51
CA ASP A 17 -10.52 0.49 -7.30
C ASP A 17 -9.87 1.80 -7.76
N ALA A 18 -9.10 2.44 -6.90
CA ALA A 18 -8.43 3.69 -7.25
C ALA A 18 -7.37 3.46 -8.32
N VAL A 19 -6.65 2.33 -8.25
CA VAL A 19 -5.65 1.98 -9.25
C VAL A 19 -6.33 1.79 -10.61
N GLU A 20 -7.45 1.07 -10.62
CA GLU A 20 -8.19 0.83 -11.87
C GLU A 20 -8.71 2.12 -12.48
N SER A 21 -9.27 2.99 -11.65
CA SER A 21 -9.87 4.23 -12.16
C SER A 21 -8.83 5.31 -12.43
N GLY A 22 -7.65 5.20 -11.83
CA GLY A 22 -6.61 6.22 -11.95
C GLY A 22 -6.93 7.51 -11.23
N ARG A 23 -7.86 7.49 -10.28
CA ARG A 23 -8.31 8.69 -9.59
C ARG A 23 -8.25 8.53 -8.09
N GLY A 24 -7.90 9.61 -7.41
CA GLY A 24 -7.95 9.67 -5.96
C GLY A 24 -6.90 8.85 -5.24
N LEU A 25 -5.86 8.42 -5.94
CA LEU A 25 -4.84 7.55 -5.36
C LEU A 25 -4.21 8.11 -4.09
N PRO A 26 -3.74 9.37 -4.06
CA PRO A 26 -3.13 9.87 -2.82
C PRO A 26 -4.08 9.88 -1.65
N ASP A 27 -5.34 10.25 -1.88
CA ASP A 27 -6.33 10.31 -0.81
C ASP A 27 -6.68 8.91 -0.30
N VAL A 28 -6.83 7.96 -1.22
CA VAL A 28 -7.17 6.58 -0.87
C VAL A 28 -6.04 5.93 -0.09
N VAL A 29 -4.80 6.12 -0.54
CA VAL A 29 -3.64 5.54 0.14
C VAL A 29 -3.48 6.16 1.53
N ARG A 30 -3.71 7.46 1.66
CA ARG A 30 -3.65 8.14 2.95
C ARG A 30 -4.72 7.63 3.91
N ALA A 31 -5.94 7.45 3.41
CA ALA A 31 -7.02 6.92 4.24
C ALA A 31 -6.72 5.48 4.67
N ALA A 32 -6.20 4.67 3.77
CA ALA A 32 -5.83 3.29 4.09
C ALA A 32 -4.70 3.26 5.14
N ALA A 33 -3.72 4.14 5.00
CA ALA A 33 -2.62 4.22 5.96
C ALA A 33 -3.14 4.51 7.36
N ARG A 34 -4.12 5.40 7.47
CA ARG A 34 -4.73 5.70 8.78
C ARG A 34 -5.51 4.52 9.32
N ALA A 35 -6.29 3.88 8.45
CA ALA A 35 -7.11 2.74 8.87
C ALA A 35 -6.26 1.57 9.35
N LEU A 36 -5.11 1.37 8.72
CA LEU A 36 -4.21 0.26 9.04
C LEU A 36 -3.15 0.65 10.07
N ASP A 37 -3.09 1.92 10.44
CA ASP A 37 -2.04 2.45 11.32
C ASP A 37 -0.67 2.07 10.79
N ALA A 38 -0.42 2.36 9.53
CA ALA A 38 0.78 1.94 8.84
C ALA A 38 1.22 2.99 7.83
N SER A 39 2.47 2.87 7.38
CA SER A 39 2.97 3.64 6.25
C SER A 39 2.85 2.78 5.00
N LEU A 40 2.45 3.37 3.90
CA LEU A 40 2.18 2.65 2.66
C LEU A 40 2.86 3.32 1.47
N VAL A 41 3.29 2.50 0.51
CA VAL A 41 3.65 2.99 -0.82
C VAL A 41 2.98 2.10 -1.84
N LEU A 42 2.36 2.72 -2.82
CA LEU A 42 1.69 2.04 -3.91
C LEU A 42 2.55 2.12 -5.16
N ILE A 43 2.84 0.97 -5.75
CA ILE A 43 3.75 0.85 -6.88
C ILE A 43 3.00 0.15 -8.01
N ASP A 44 3.14 0.64 -9.25
CA ASP A 44 2.49 0.00 -10.38
C ASP A 44 3.31 -1.17 -10.90
N ARG A 45 2.82 -1.82 -11.97
CA ARG A 45 3.48 -2.99 -12.53
C ARG A 45 4.87 -2.68 -13.08
N SER A 46 5.11 -1.44 -13.47
CA SER A 46 6.41 -1.04 -14.01
C SER A 46 7.37 -0.56 -12.92
N SER A 47 6.98 -0.69 -11.67
CA SER A 47 7.74 -0.28 -10.50
C SER A 47 7.79 1.22 -10.30
N ALA A 48 6.87 1.95 -10.94
CA ALA A 48 6.74 3.39 -10.70
C ALA A 48 5.91 3.62 -9.43
N VAL A 49 6.34 4.58 -8.62
CA VAL A 49 5.61 4.93 -7.41
C VAL A 49 4.40 5.76 -7.78
N LEU A 50 3.22 5.27 -7.40
CA LEU A 50 1.96 5.96 -7.69
C LEU A 50 1.52 6.86 -6.55
N ALA A 51 1.76 6.45 -5.31
CA ALA A 51 1.35 7.23 -4.15
C ALA A 51 2.11 6.74 -2.92
N VAL A 52 2.32 7.65 -1.97
CA VAL A 52 3.02 7.36 -0.72
C VAL A 52 2.23 7.99 0.42
N ALA A 53 2.07 7.24 1.50
CA ALA A 53 1.53 7.79 2.75
C ALA A 53 2.41 7.26 3.88
N ALA A 54 3.44 7.99 4.24
CA ALA A 54 4.41 7.58 5.25
C ALA A 54 4.29 8.46 6.47
N ARG A 55 4.43 7.85 7.65
CA ARG A 55 4.35 8.57 8.91
C ARG A 55 5.63 9.34 9.24
N SER A 56 6.73 8.99 8.57
CA SER A 56 8.00 9.65 8.80
C SER A 56 8.90 9.48 7.59
N SER A 57 9.95 10.28 7.53
CA SER A 57 10.96 10.14 6.47
C SER A 57 11.66 8.79 6.54
N ALA A 58 11.86 8.28 7.75
CA ALA A 58 12.49 6.98 7.93
C ALA A 58 11.61 5.88 7.35
N ASP A 59 10.30 5.94 7.60
CA ASP A 59 9.36 4.98 7.04
C ASP A 59 9.34 5.05 5.51
N GLU A 60 9.33 6.25 4.97
CA GLU A 60 9.34 6.43 3.53
C GLU A 60 10.58 5.79 2.90
N ARG A 61 11.74 6.02 3.49
CA ARG A 61 12.98 5.44 2.99
C ARG A 61 12.96 3.91 3.07
N ALA A 62 12.43 3.38 4.17
CA ALA A 62 12.33 1.93 4.35
C ALA A 62 11.42 1.31 3.28
N LEU A 63 10.29 1.96 2.99
CA LEU A 63 9.36 1.46 1.98
C LEU A 63 9.99 1.48 0.59
N MET A 64 10.72 2.54 0.26
CA MET A 64 11.36 2.65 -1.06
C MET A 64 12.48 1.64 -1.21
N ALA A 65 13.20 1.35 -0.15
CA ALA A 65 14.31 0.42 -0.18
C ALA A 65 13.89 -1.04 0.02
N ASP A 66 12.60 -1.29 0.25
CA ASP A 66 12.08 -2.63 0.56
C ASP A 66 12.86 -3.24 1.73
N ALA A 67 13.03 -2.44 2.76
CA ALA A 67 13.85 -2.81 3.90
C ALA A 67 13.16 -3.86 4.77
N SER A 68 13.91 -4.42 5.69
CA SER A 68 13.40 -5.33 6.70
C SER A 68 12.22 -4.70 7.42
N GLY A 69 11.17 -5.47 7.65
CA GLY A 69 9.96 -4.98 8.28
C GLY A 69 8.92 -4.41 7.31
N VAL A 70 9.23 -4.45 6.02
CA VAL A 70 8.29 -4.00 4.98
C VAL A 70 7.66 -5.23 4.35
N GLY A 71 6.33 -5.30 4.37
CA GLY A 71 5.60 -6.35 3.70
C GLY A 71 5.16 -5.89 2.32
N THR A 72 5.02 -6.83 1.39
CA THR A 72 4.58 -6.52 0.04
C THR A 72 3.35 -7.35 -0.28
N HIS A 73 2.32 -6.69 -0.83
CA HIS A 73 1.08 -7.34 -1.23
C HIS A 73 0.79 -7.00 -2.68
N GLU A 74 0.54 -8.03 -3.48
CA GLU A 74 0.14 -7.81 -4.86
C GLU A 74 -1.31 -7.35 -4.92
N LEU A 75 -1.56 -6.38 -5.78
CA LEU A 75 -2.91 -5.92 -6.05
C LEU A 75 -3.35 -6.52 -7.37
N ARG A 76 -4.46 -7.25 -7.34
CA ARG A 76 -4.93 -8.00 -8.50
C ARG A 76 -6.36 -7.62 -8.83
N VAL A 77 -6.64 -7.63 -10.13
CA VAL A 77 -8.00 -7.51 -10.65
C VAL A 77 -8.20 -8.71 -11.56
N GLY A 78 -9.07 -9.63 -11.15
CA GLY A 78 -9.18 -10.90 -11.83
C GLY A 78 -7.84 -11.64 -11.76
N ASP A 79 -7.29 -12.02 -12.90
CA ASP A 79 -6.01 -12.71 -12.97
C ASP A 79 -4.83 -11.78 -13.20
N ALA A 80 -5.08 -10.47 -13.33
CA ALA A 80 -4.03 -9.51 -13.67
C ALA A 80 -3.51 -8.83 -12.42
N THR A 81 -2.20 -8.75 -12.29
CA THR A 81 -1.57 -7.94 -11.25
C THR A 81 -1.53 -6.50 -11.74
N VAL A 82 -2.14 -5.58 -11.00
CA VAL A 82 -2.18 -4.17 -11.38
C VAL A 82 -1.17 -3.32 -10.62
N GLY A 83 -0.59 -3.88 -9.56
CA GLY A 83 0.42 -3.16 -8.80
C GLY A 83 0.80 -3.90 -7.54
N ARG A 84 1.57 -3.22 -6.70
CA ARG A 84 1.99 -3.76 -5.40
C ARG A 84 1.86 -2.69 -4.34
N LEU A 85 1.55 -3.13 -3.15
CA LEU A 85 1.46 -2.27 -1.98
C LEU A 85 2.53 -2.69 -1.00
N ARG A 86 3.46 -1.80 -0.68
CA ARG A 86 4.42 -2.06 0.39
C ARG A 86 3.91 -1.41 1.65
N VAL A 87 4.00 -2.14 2.76
CA VAL A 87 3.42 -1.73 4.03
C VAL A 87 4.47 -1.83 5.11
N ARG A 88 4.60 -0.78 5.90
CA ARG A 88 5.40 -0.82 7.12
C ARG A 88 4.48 -0.48 8.28
N GLY A 89 4.14 -1.49 9.05
CA GLY A 89 3.27 -1.30 10.19
C GLY A 89 3.99 -0.67 11.36
N ARG A 90 3.24 -0.39 12.41
CA ARG A 90 3.81 0.06 13.67
C ARG A 90 4.55 -1.10 14.30
N SER A 91 5.78 -0.88 14.68
CA SER A 91 6.56 -1.96 15.31
C SER A 91 6.43 -1.94 16.81
#